data_6ca713938abf1ad669a6e62bce8e2141
#
_entry.id   6ca713938abf1ad669a6e62bce8e2141
#
_cell.length_a   1.000
_cell.length_b   1.000
_cell.length_c   1.000
_cell.angle_alpha   90.00
_cell.angle_beta   90.00
_cell.angle_gamma   90.00
#
_symmetry.space_group_name_H-M   'P 1'
#
loop_
_entity.id
_entity.type
_entity.pdbx_description
1 polymer ?
#
loop_
_entity_poly.entity_id
_entity_poly.type
_entity_poly.pdbx_seq_one_letter_code
_entity_poly.pdbx_strand_id
1 'polypeptide(L)'
;MKAHEMEPENVTFLNLLIPLYAEIPIFFGGSYTYAEQQCKLLKNLDPLGGMIMQAYLYEVREMYSEAKSEFIQVFTTSENKISSFDTRGSQLSRDQLFKLGRAAAQYKIYFEVGGRAMDLYIDDYGRRDNYPLEWAHFYRAKIYFNNDQLPKAIKSLQQALEINPNFEECLAFLKSIHDE
;
A
#
# COMPACT_ATOMS: atom_id res chain seq x y z
N MET A 1 -16.58 4.26 -20.43
CA MET A 1 -16.76 2.97 -21.11
C MET A 1 -15.87 2.78 -22.32
N LYS A 2 -15.70 3.76 -23.23
CA LYS A 2 -14.90 3.55 -24.47
C LYS A 2 -13.40 3.27 -24.30
N ALA A 3 -12.74 3.76 -23.24
CA ALA A 3 -11.29 3.55 -23.09
C ALA A 3 -10.90 2.11 -22.73
N HIS A 4 -11.73 1.41 -21.95
CA HIS A 4 -11.49 0.00 -21.60
C HIS A 4 -11.67 -0.95 -22.81
N GLU A 5 -12.52 -0.57 -23.78
CA GLU A 5 -12.73 -1.34 -25.02
C GLU A 5 -11.53 -1.24 -25.96
N MET A 6 -10.68 -0.21 -25.80
CA MET A 6 -9.51 0.05 -26.66
C MET A 6 -8.22 -0.63 -26.18
N GLU A 7 -8.01 -0.76 -24.85
CA GLU A 7 -6.83 -1.39 -24.24
C GLU A 7 -7.20 -2.20 -22.99
N PRO A 8 -7.88 -3.34 -23.10
CA PRO A 8 -8.35 -4.10 -21.95
C PRO A 8 -7.21 -4.69 -21.09
N GLU A 9 -6.00 -4.79 -21.63
CA GLU A 9 -4.82 -5.36 -20.97
C GLU A 9 -3.86 -4.30 -20.40
N ASN A 10 -4.30 -3.04 -20.30
CA ASN A 10 -3.47 -1.98 -19.74
C ASN A 10 -3.46 -2.05 -18.21
N VAL A 11 -2.33 -2.45 -17.64
CA VAL A 11 -2.12 -2.60 -16.17
C VAL A 11 -2.43 -1.31 -15.41
N THR A 12 -2.02 -0.14 -15.93
CA THR A 12 -2.29 1.16 -15.31
C THR A 12 -3.79 1.42 -15.24
N PHE A 13 -4.51 1.11 -16.32
CA PHE A 13 -5.94 1.30 -16.40
C PHE A 13 -6.69 0.35 -15.45
N LEU A 14 -6.27 -0.92 -15.36
CA LEU A 14 -6.84 -1.89 -14.42
C LEU A 14 -6.66 -1.44 -12.97
N ASN A 15 -5.49 -0.92 -12.61
CA ASN A 15 -5.23 -0.38 -11.27
C ASN A 15 -6.13 0.81 -10.89
N LEU A 16 -6.65 1.56 -11.86
CA LEU A 16 -7.62 2.64 -11.63
C LEU A 16 -9.06 2.13 -11.59
N LEU A 17 -9.41 1.20 -12.47
CA LEU A 17 -10.78 0.68 -12.60
C LEU A 17 -11.22 -0.16 -11.39
N ILE A 18 -10.34 -1.00 -10.87
CA ILE A 18 -10.70 -1.93 -9.80
C ILE A 18 -11.19 -1.18 -8.56
N PRO A 19 -10.44 -0.19 -7.99
CA PRO A 19 -10.94 0.60 -6.88
C PRO A 19 -12.24 1.35 -7.21
N LEU A 20 -12.31 1.93 -8.42
CA LEU A 20 -13.48 2.69 -8.85
C LEU A 20 -14.76 1.84 -8.78
N TYR A 21 -14.74 0.63 -9.34
CA TYR A 21 -15.91 -0.25 -9.32
C TYR A 21 -16.18 -0.86 -7.95
N ALA A 22 -15.15 -1.06 -7.12
CA ALA A 22 -15.29 -1.62 -5.79
C ALA A 22 -15.89 -0.64 -4.78
N GLU A 23 -15.58 0.66 -4.88
CA GLU A 23 -15.96 1.68 -3.90
C GLU A 23 -17.24 2.44 -4.28
N ILE A 24 -17.53 2.59 -5.57
CA ILE A 24 -18.74 3.29 -6.01
C ILE A 24 -19.98 2.46 -5.65
N PRO A 25 -21.02 3.08 -5.06
CA PRO A 25 -22.29 2.39 -4.82
C PRO A 25 -22.93 1.84 -6.10
N ILE A 26 -23.60 0.69 -6.00
CA ILE A 26 -24.18 -0.03 -7.14
C ILE A 26 -25.11 0.85 -7.99
N PHE A 27 -25.91 1.71 -7.35
CA PHE A 27 -26.84 2.60 -8.06
C PHE A 27 -26.17 3.74 -8.84
N PHE A 28 -24.87 3.99 -8.59
CA PHE A 28 -24.01 4.88 -9.39
C PHE A 28 -23.13 4.13 -10.41
N GLY A 29 -23.35 2.84 -10.59
CA GLY A 29 -22.62 2.01 -11.56
C GLY A 29 -21.44 1.25 -11.00
N GLY A 30 -21.26 1.22 -9.67
CA GLY A 30 -20.28 0.36 -9.01
C GLY A 30 -20.66 -1.12 -9.15
N SER A 31 -19.66 -2.00 -9.16
CA SER A 31 -19.84 -3.45 -9.24
C SER A 31 -18.63 -4.16 -8.69
N TYR A 32 -18.78 -4.69 -7.47
CA TYR A 32 -17.72 -5.48 -6.86
C TYR A 32 -17.36 -6.72 -7.70
N THR A 33 -18.37 -7.40 -8.27
CA THR A 33 -18.15 -8.56 -9.14
C THR A 33 -17.33 -8.19 -10.38
N TYR A 34 -17.57 -7.00 -10.96
CA TYR A 34 -16.76 -6.52 -12.07
C TYR A 34 -15.33 -6.18 -11.62
N ALA A 35 -15.18 -5.56 -10.45
CA ALA A 35 -13.85 -5.30 -9.86
C ALA A 35 -13.06 -6.61 -9.66
N GLU A 36 -13.69 -7.67 -9.16
CA GLU A 36 -13.06 -9.00 -9.02
C GLU A 36 -12.64 -9.60 -10.36
N GLN A 37 -13.46 -9.44 -11.41
CA GLN A 37 -13.11 -9.92 -12.76
C GLN A 37 -11.87 -9.17 -13.30
N GLN A 38 -11.82 -7.84 -13.13
CA GLN A 38 -10.68 -7.04 -13.55
C GLN A 38 -9.42 -7.36 -12.71
N CYS A 39 -9.58 -7.67 -11.44
CA CYS A 39 -8.48 -8.10 -10.58
C CYS A 39 -7.87 -9.44 -11.04
N LYS A 40 -8.70 -10.40 -11.49
CA LYS A 40 -8.21 -11.65 -12.09
C LYS A 40 -7.41 -11.40 -13.37
N LEU A 41 -7.87 -10.48 -14.22
CA LEU A 41 -7.13 -10.08 -15.41
C LEU A 41 -5.79 -9.43 -15.03
N LEU A 42 -5.79 -8.50 -14.08
CA LEU A 42 -4.58 -7.88 -13.57
C LEU A 42 -3.60 -8.91 -13.03
N LYS A 43 -4.06 -9.93 -12.30
CA LYS A 43 -3.22 -11.01 -11.75
C LYS A 43 -2.49 -11.82 -12.84
N ASN A 44 -3.07 -11.92 -14.04
CA ASN A 44 -2.41 -12.58 -15.18
C ASN A 44 -1.33 -11.69 -15.83
N LEU A 45 -1.51 -10.36 -15.82
CA LEU A 45 -0.60 -9.40 -16.45
C LEU A 45 0.51 -8.93 -15.50
N ASP A 46 0.16 -8.66 -14.26
CA ASP A 46 1.03 -8.31 -13.13
C ASP A 46 0.64 -9.15 -11.92
N PRO A 47 1.23 -10.34 -11.74
CA PRO A 47 0.87 -11.23 -10.64
C PRO A 47 0.95 -10.59 -9.26
N LEU A 48 2.00 -9.79 -9.00
CA LEU A 48 2.18 -9.14 -7.71
C LEU A 48 1.19 -8.00 -7.50
N GLY A 49 1.00 -7.15 -8.51
CA GLY A 49 -0.02 -6.10 -8.49
C GLY A 49 -1.43 -6.66 -8.31
N GLY A 50 -1.74 -7.77 -8.99
CA GLY A 50 -3.02 -8.46 -8.85
C GLY A 50 -3.26 -9.03 -7.46
N MET A 51 -2.23 -9.59 -6.80
CA MET A 51 -2.34 -10.05 -5.40
C MET A 51 -2.55 -8.89 -4.44
N ILE A 52 -1.80 -7.79 -4.58
CA ILE A 52 -1.99 -6.56 -3.78
C ILE A 52 -3.41 -6.01 -3.97
N MET A 53 -3.91 -6.01 -5.20
CA MET A 53 -5.26 -5.55 -5.51
C MET A 53 -6.34 -6.50 -4.97
N GLN A 54 -6.10 -7.81 -4.95
CA GLN A 54 -6.99 -8.78 -4.31
C GLN A 54 -7.09 -8.54 -2.80
N ALA A 55 -5.95 -8.29 -2.14
CA ALA A 55 -5.94 -7.93 -0.72
C ALA A 55 -6.75 -6.65 -0.46
N TYR A 56 -6.59 -5.63 -1.30
CA TYR A 56 -7.40 -4.41 -1.24
C TYR A 56 -8.90 -4.69 -1.40
N LEU A 57 -9.30 -5.55 -2.35
CA LEU A 57 -10.71 -5.93 -2.51
C LEU A 57 -11.28 -6.63 -1.26
N TYR A 58 -10.48 -7.43 -0.57
CA TYR A 58 -10.86 -7.99 0.73
C TYR A 58 -11.02 -6.90 1.79
N GLU A 59 -10.13 -5.89 1.84
CA GLU A 59 -10.23 -4.74 2.76
C GLU A 59 -11.52 -3.95 2.55
N VAL A 60 -11.92 -3.67 1.29
CA VAL A 60 -13.17 -2.98 0.95
C VAL A 60 -14.40 -3.73 1.48
N ARG A 61 -14.33 -5.04 1.62
CA ARG A 61 -15.38 -5.89 2.22
C ARG A 61 -15.19 -6.16 3.72
N GLU A 62 -14.26 -5.50 4.37
CA GLU A 62 -13.92 -5.72 5.78
C GLU A 62 -13.47 -7.17 6.10
N MET A 63 -13.03 -7.92 5.08
CA MET A 63 -12.49 -9.27 5.20
C MET A 63 -10.99 -9.20 5.52
N TYR A 64 -10.66 -8.68 6.71
CA TYR A 64 -9.27 -8.34 7.08
C TYR A 64 -8.38 -9.57 7.28
N SER A 65 -8.93 -10.72 7.64
CA SER A 65 -8.18 -11.98 7.75
C SER A 65 -7.71 -12.50 6.39
N GLU A 66 -8.59 -12.42 5.39
CA GLU A 66 -8.30 -12.78 4.01
C GLU A 66 -7.33 -11.80 3.38
N ALA A 67 -7.52 -10.50 3.60
CA ALA A 67 -6.59 -9.47 3.18
C ALA A 67 -5.18 -9.71 3.75
N LYS A 68 -5.08 -9.98 5.06
CA LYS A 68 -3.81 -10.33 5.70
C LYS A 68 -3.16 -11.57 5.09
N SER A 69 -3.96 -12.61 4.83
CA SER A 69 -3.45 -13.85 4.21
C SER A 69 -2.89 -13.59 2.81
N GLU A 70 -3.58 -12.79 1.99
CA GLU A 70 -3.10 -12.42 0.66
C GLU A 70 -1.80 -11.57 0.75
N PHE A 71 -1.72 -10.61 1.68
CA PHE A 71 -0.48 -9.85 1.90
C PHE A 71 0.68 -10.73 2.36
N ILE A 72 0.46 -11.73 3.20
CA ILE A 72 1.52 -12.70 3.57
C ILE A 72 2.07 -13.39 2.33
N GLN A 73 1.23 -13.81 1.39
CA GLN A 73 1.66 -14.40 0.13
C GLN A 73 2.46 -13.39 -0.73
N VAL A 74 1.99 -12.13 -0.78
CA VAL A 74 2.70 -11.05 -1.48
C VAL A 74 4.10 -10.86 -0.90
N PHE A 75 4.23 -10.76 0.42
CA PHE A 75 5.53 -10.58 1.08
C PHE A 75 6.48 -11.75 0.81
N THR A 76 5.99 -12.98 0.94
CA THR A 76 6.78 -14.19 0.65
C THR A 76 7.28 -14.22 -0.80
N THR A 77 6.46 -13.77 -1.75
CA THR A 77 6.82 -13.73 -3.16
C THR A 77 7.78 -12.57 -3.48
N SER A 78 7.65 -11.44 -2.78
CA SER A 78 8.41 -10.22 -3.03
C SER A 78 9.70 -10.09 -2.23
N GLU A 79 9.92 -10.92 -1.20
CA GLU A 79 11.07 -10.83 -0.29
C GLU A 79 12.41 -10.80 -1.04
N ASN A 80 12.61 -11.71 -1.97
CA ASN A 80 13.82 -11.73 -2.81
C ASN A 80 13.91 -10.53 -3.77
N LYS A 81 12.77 -9.95 -4.14
CA LYS A 81 12.71 -8.77 -5.01
C LYS A 81 13.06 -7.51 -4.24
N ILE A 82 12.67 -7.39 -2.97
CA ILE A 82 12.92 -6.22 -2.13
C ILE A 82 14.29 -6.28 -1.46
N SER A 83 14.80 -7.46 -1.11
CA SER A 83 16.12 -7.64 -0.49
C SER A 83 17.29 -7.47 -1.47
N SER A 84 17.07 -7.70 -2.76
CA SER A 84 18.09 -7.55 -3.82
C SER A 84 18.21 -6.13 -4.38
N PHE A 85 17.52 -5.14 -3.80
CA PHE A 85 17.51 -3.78 -4.33
C PHE A 85 18.79 -3.00 -4.06
N ASP A 86 19.53 -2.79 -5.12
CA ASP A 86 20.27 -1.57 -5.41
C ASP A 86 19.25 -0.51 -5.93
N THR A 87 19.38 0.72 -5.49
CA THR A 87 18.43 1.84 -5.57
C THR A 87 17.96 2.26 -6.98
N ARG A 88 18.30 1.54 -8.04
CA ARG A 88 18.02 1.89 -9.44
C ARG A 88 17.23 0.86 -10.25
N GLY A 89 16.71 -0.21 -9.63
CA GLY A 89 16.09 -1.31 -10.37
C GLY A 89 14.92 -2.00 -9.66
N SER A 90 14.14 -1.27 -8.85
CA SER A 90 12.92 -1.83 -8.26
C SER A 90 11.98 -2.31 -9.36
N GLN A 91 11.69 -3.62 -9.39
CA GLN A 91 10.66 -4.20 -10.26
C GLN A 91 9.24 -3.89 -9.73
N LEU A 92 9.15 -3.21 -8.57
CA LEU A 92 7.89 -2.80 -7.96
C LEU A 92 7.54 -1.37 -8.36
N SER A 93 6.27 -1.13 -8.68
CA SER A 93 5.79 0.22 -8.88
C SER A 93 5.79 1.00 -7.56
N ARG A 94 5.78 2.32 -7.66
CA ARG A 94 5.70 3.24 -6.51
C ARG A 94 4.49 2.92 -5.63
N ASP A 95 3.34 2.68 -6.26
CA ASP A 95 2.10 2.30 -5.57
C ASP A 95 2.20 0.96 -4.84
N GLN A 96 2.89 -0.02 -5.44
CA GLN A 96 3.13 -1.32 -4.81
C GLN A 96 4.02 -1.17 -3.57
N LEU A 97 5.09 -0.37 -3.63
CA LEU A 97 5.94 -0.08 -2.48
C LEU A 97 5.16 0.52 -1.32
N PHE A 98 4.35 1.55 -1.58
CA PHE A 98 3.53 2.18 -0.55
C PHE A 98 2.51 1.19 0.06
N LYS A 99 1.79 0.43 -0.78
CA LYS A 99 0.80 -0.55 -0.32
C LYS A 99 1.42 -1.65 0.53
N LEU A 100 2.62 -2.12 0.19
CA LEU A 100 3.35 -3.10 1.00
C LEU A 100 3.74 -2.53 2.37
N GLY A 101 4.32 -1.35 2.41
CA GLY A 101 4.67 -0.72 3.68
C GLY A 101 3.43 -0.45 4.55
N ARG A 102 2.32 0.02 3.96
CA ARG A 102 1.04 0.19 4.66
C ARG A 102 0.54 -1.15 5.23
N ALA A 103 0.58 -2.21 4.44
CA ALA A 103 0.14 -3.53 4.88
C ALA A 103 1.00 -4.09 6.03
N ALA A 104 2.32 -3.92 5.96
CA ALA A 104 3.22 -4.31 7.06
C ALA A 104 2.89 -3.58 8.35
N ALA A 105 2.62 -2.27 8.28
CA ALA A 105 2.21 -1.45 9.42
C ALA A 105 0.85 -1.85 9.99
N GLN A 106 -0.14 -2.07 9.12
CA GLN A 106 -1.53 -2.32 9.49
C GLN A 106 -1.73 -3.73 10.05
N TYR A 107 -1.15 -4.73 9.40
CA TYR A 107 -1.30 -6.14 9.78
C TYR A 107 -0.23 -6.64 10.74
N LYS A 108 0.77 -5.81 11.08
CA LYS A 108 1.90 -6.13 11.97
C LYS A 108 2.65 -7.38 11.48
N ILE A 109 3.08 -7.36 10.22
CA ILE A 109 3.76 -8.48 9.55
C ILE A 109 4.95 -7.96 8.73
N TYR A 110 5.97 -8.79 8.52
CA TYR A 110 7.10 -8.54 7.61
C TYR A 110 7.71 -7.13 7.74
N PHE A 111 8.00 -6.71 8.98
CA PHE A 111 8.46 -5.35 9.29
C PHE A 111 9.70 -4.91 8.52
N GLU A 112 10.66 -5.82 8.31
CA GLU A 112 11.88 -5.51 7.55
C GLU A 112 11.57 -5.21 6.08
N VAL A 113 10.78 -6.07 5.45
CA VAL A 113 10.40 -5.94 4.04
C VAL A 113 9.50 -4.71 3.84
N GLY A 114 8.51 -4.53 4.70
CA GLY A 114 7.62 -3.36 4.67
C GLY A 114 8.35 -2.05 4.96
N GLY A 115 9.27 -2.06 5.91
CA GLY A 115 10.13 -0.91 6.22
C GLY A 115 11.01 -0.53 5.03
N ARG A 116 11.64 -1.50 4.39
CA ARG A 116 12.44 -1.29 3.19
C ARG A 116 11.61 -0.75 2.01
N ALA A 117 10.39 -1.26 1.84
CA ALA A 117 9.48 -0.75 0.81
C ALA A 117 9.13 0.73 1.04
N MET A 118 8.88 1.12 2.31
CA MET A 118 8.66 2.53 2.66
C MET A 118 9.90 3.40 2.47
N ASP A 119 11.09 2.93 2.83
CA ASP A 119 12.34 3.67 2.60
C ASP A 119 12.52 3.94 1.10
N LEU A 120 12.35 2.92 0.24
CA LEU A 120 12.44 3.08 -1.22
C LEU A 120 11.37 4.05 -1.77
N TYR A 121 10.16 4.03 -1.20
CA TYR A 121 9.12 4.99 -1.58
C TYR A 121 9.49 6.41 -1.19
N ILE A 122 9.99 6.63 0.02
CA ILE A 122 10.37 7.95 0.55
C ILE A 122 11.58 8.51 -0.18
N ASP A 123 12.63 7.70 -0.40
CA ASP A 123 13.91 8.14 -0.99
C ASP A 123 13.75 8.67 -2.42
N ASP A 124 12.80 8.15 -3.18
CA ASP A 124 12.55 8.54 -4.59
C ASP A 124 11.18 9.22 -4.77
N TYR A 125 10.65 9.84 -3.70
CA TYR A 125 9.35 10.50 -3.74
C TYR A 125 9.29 11.67 -4.71
N GLY A 126 8.24 11.73 -5.53
CA GLY A 126 8.07 12.75 -6.56
C GLY A 126 6.61 13.13 -6.84
N ARG A 127 6.45 14.12 -7.73
CA ARG A 127 5.13 14.71 -8.07
C ARG A 127 4.12 13.73 -8.70
N ARG A 128 4.57 12.56 -9.14
CA ARG A 128 3.73 11.54 -9.81
C ARG A 128 3.27 10.45 -8.86
N ASP A 129 3.70 10.51 -7.59
CA ASP A 129 3.28 9.52 -6.59
C ASP A 129 1.84 9.77 -6.15
N ASN A 130 1.06 8.70 -6.07
CA ASN A 130 -0.37 8.76 -5.74
C ASN A 130 -0.65 8.92 -4.24
N TYR A 131 0.33 8.59 -3.38
CA TYR A 131 0.17 8.65 -1.93
C TYR A 131 1.04 9.77 -1.34
N PRO A 132 0.48 10.60 -0.44
CA PRO A 132 1.23 11.70 0.17
C PRO A 132 2.43 11.22 1.00
N LEU A 133 3.51 12.00 1.00
CA LEU A 133 4.75 11.64 1.67
C LEU A 133 4.61 11.51 3.20
N GLU A 134 3.78 12.36 3.81
CA GLU A 134 3.49 12.29 5.25
C GLU A 134 2.88 10.95 5.66
N TRP A 135 2.04 10.34 4.82
CA TRP A 135 1.50 9.00 5.06
C TRP A 135 2.58 7.92 4.98
N ALA A 136 3.55 8.05 4.09
CA ALA A 136 4.67 7.12 4.02
C ALA A 136 5.51 7.16 5.30
N HIS A 137 5.83 8.35 5.80
CA HIS A 137 6.51 8.51 7.08
C HIS A 137 5.68 7.98 8.26
N PHE A 138 4.37 8.20 8.27
CA PHE A 138 3.47 7.70 9.30
C PHE A 138 3.43 6.15 9.35
N TYR A 139 3.26 5.49 8.19
CA TYR A 139 3.27 4.03 8.16
C TYR A 139 4.65 3.45 8.49
N ARG A 140 5.73 4.10 8.07
CA ARG A 140 7.08 3.73 8.49
C ARG A 140 7.25 3.83 10.02
N ALA A 141 6.70 4.86 10.65
CA ALA A 141 6.70 5.01 12.09
C ALA A 141 5.96 3.85 12.79
N LYS A 142 4.78 3.48 12.28
CA LYS A 142 4.02 2.33 12.81
C LYS A 142 4.78 1.02 12.66
N ILE A 143 5.52 0.82 11.55
CA ILE A 143 6.39 -0.35 11.37
C ILE A 143 7.47 -0.37 12.44
N TYR A 144 8.19 0.75 12.64
CA TYR A 144 9.23 0.84 13.66
C TYR A 144 8.70 0.64 15.08
N PHE A 145 7.55 1.23 15.40
CA PHE A 145 6.91 1.06 16.70
C PHE A 145 6.54 -0.41 16.97
N ASN A 146 5.88 -1.07 16.02
CA ASN A 146 5.50 -2.49 16.13
C ASN A 146 6.71 -3.45 16.14
N ASN A 147 7.89 -2.98 15.74
CA ASN A 147 9.17 -3.71 15.76
C ASN A 147 10.11 -3.24 16.89
N ASP A 148 9.56 -2.69 17.95
CA ASP A 148 10.28 -2.25 19.17
C ASP A 148 11.42 -1.23 18.92
N GLN A 149 11.31 -0.42 17.84
CA GLN A 149 12.30 0.59 17.47
C GLN A 149 11.76 2.01 17.72
N LEU A 150 11.35 2.28 18.97
CA LEU A 150 10.71 3.52 19.39
C LEU A 150 11.42 4.81 18.93
N PRO A 151 12.76 4.95 19.06
CA PRO A 151 13.43 6.18 18.60
C PRO A 151 13.25 6.45 17.11
N LYS A 152 13.26 5.40 16.26
CA LYS A 152 13.03 5.53 14.81
C LYS A 152 11.56 5.85 14.51
N ALA A 153 10.63 5.29 15.29
CA ALA A 153 9.22 5.59 15.16
C ALA A 153 8.97 7.09 15.40
N ILE A 154 9.44 7.63 16.52
CA ILE A 154 9.31 9.05 16.86
C ILE A 154 9.92 9.94 15.77
N LYS A 155 11.13 9.63 15.30
CA LYS A 155 11.76 10.39 14.20
C LYS A 155 10.89 10.39 12.94
N SER A 156 10.29 9.26 12.59
CA SER A 156 9.43 9.18 11.40
C SER A 156 8.12 9.96 11.58
N LEU A 157 7.54 9.99 12.79
CA LEU A 157 6.38 10.83 13.11
C LEU A 157 6.72 12.32 13.00
N GLN A 158 7.88 12.74 13.49
CA GLN A 158 8.35 14.13 13.37
C GLN A 158 8.47 14.52 11.89
N GLN A 159 9.05 13.66 11.05
CA GLN A 159 9.14 13.90 9.60
C GLN A 159 7.77 14.01 8.94
N ALA A 160 6.79 13.21 9.34
CA ALA A 160 5.42 13.35 8.85
C ALA A 160 4.80 14.70 9.24
N LEU A 161 5.03 15.16 10.48
CA LEU A 161 4.50 16.44 10.98
C LEU A 161 5.26 17.66 10.44
N GLU A 162 6.53 17.52 10.05
CA GLU A 162 7.26 18.57 9.31
C GLU A 162 6.62 18.84 7.93
N ILE A 163 6.08 17.81 7.29
CA ILE A 163 5.38 17.92 6.00
C ILE A 163 3.95 18.43 6.20
N ASN A 164 3.22 17.84 7.13
CA ASN A 164 1.84 18.19 7.46
C ASN A 164 1.67 18.36 8.98
N PRO A 165 1.82 19.58 9.51
CA PRO A 165 1.71 19.85 10.96
C PRO A 165 0.33 19.53 11.56
N ASN A 166 -0.73 19.46 10.73
CA ASN A 166 -2.09 19.17 11.14
C ASN A 166 -2.51 17.71 10.83
N PHE A 167 -1.56 16.80 10.68
CA PHE A 167 -1.84 15.40 10.41
C PHE A 167 -2.41 14.71 11.66
N GLU A 168 -3.73 14.65 11.76
CA GLU A 168 -4.47 14.22 12.96
C GLU A 168 -4.10 12.78 13.39
N GLU A 169 -3.99 11.84 12.45
CA GLU A 169 -3.64 10.44 12.75
C GLU A 169 -2.23 10.33 13.33
N CYS A 170 -1.30 11.14 12.84
CA CYS A 170 0.07 11.19 13.33
C CYS A 170 0.12 11.79 14.75
N LEU A 171 -0.60 12.87 14.99
CA LEU A 171 -0.70 13.50 16.32
C LEU A 171 -1.34 12.56 17.34
N ALA A 172 -2.43 11.88 16.97
CA ALA A 172 -3.11 10.92 17.82
C ALA A 172 -2.18 9.73 18.16
N PHE A 173 -1.44 9.21 17.18
CA PHE A 173 -0.51 8.12 17.40
C PHE A 173 0.69 8.54 18.26
N LEU A 174 1.24 9.72 18.04
CA LEU A 174 2.32 10.26 18.87
C LEU A 174 1.88 10.41 20.34
N LYS A 175 0.65 10.89 20.55
CA LYS A 175 0.08 10.98 21.91
C LYS A 175 -0.05 9.60 22.57
N SER A 176 -0.57 8.60 21.86
CA SER A 176 -0.71 7.24 22.41
C SER A 176 0.63 6.62 22.85
N ILE A 177 1.72 6.93 22.13
CA ILE A 177 3.07 6.47 22.50
C ILE A 177 3.58 7.12 23.81
N HIS A 178 3.15 8.36 24.09
CA HIS A 178 3.56 9.06 25.33
C HIS A 178 2.74 8.65 26.56
N ASP A 179 1.55 8.09 26.34
CA ASP A 179 0.63 7.70 27.41
C ASP A 179 0.87 6.23 27.87
N GLU A 180 1.72 5.45 27.16
CA GLU A 180 2.20 4.10 27.54
C GLU A 180 3.46 4.15 28.42
#